data_0fbe8aa6874ede2352903072287293d3
#
_entry.id   0fbe8aa6874ede2352903072287293d3
#
_cell.length_a   1.000
_cell.length_b   1.000
_cell.length_c   1.000
_cell.angle_alpha   90.00
_cell.angle_beta   90.00
_cell.angle_gamma   90.00
#
_symmetry.space_group_name_H-M   'P 1'
#
loop_
_entity.id
_entity.type
_entity.pdbx_description
1 polymer ?
#
loop_
_entity_poly.entity_id
_entity_poly.type
_entity_poly.pdbx_seq_one_letter_code
_entity_poly.pdbx_strand_id
1 'polypeptide(L)'
;MNLPEKKSSFKHKGFIFRLFPILLFLIIFCIELSPAFATIEGIAVEEERQEDAVITDFFSDHELADATVLFEQPPENASLVFTLNSEKKLLKSEIFPLGSVKKGQEVTKVLFWGIEEDFGKDRESYTVQVFVKNGNENLAFRELSFSDRNPILSKLKLVDFSADSEKASVLMSLTSSTNFGSIQLPEPGMIDLDLKLLSGTEIVYSEKQKNIPITNTYYNASYWPFLLENDKNYTALLEVHSHSPDVTASYISNFKAEEKVEIIDRDIDVDEYGASVTIVGKSQVPFDGLVRVVLTPENGKGKIFEETTNILTSGKEDTVGIIWQGVPKGDYNVKIYVLNSEGEVLDSHETVLRIFEPVVEASPVEKSPASSFLTVLGIFLCAGILLVRKGK
;
A
#
# COMPACT_ATOMS: atom_id res chain seq x y z
N MET A 1 -58.65 2.21 -8.50
CA MET A 1 -58.53 0.79 -8.85
C MET A 1 -58.08 0.07 -7.58
N ASN A 2 -59.09 -0.45 -6.83
CA ASN A 2 -58.90 -1.01 -5.50
C ASN A 2 -58.59 -2.50 -5.60
N LEU A 3 -57.51 -2.94 -4.94
CA LEU A 3 -57.23 -4.36 -4.73
C LEU A 3 -57.63 -4.76 -3.31
N PRO A 4 -58.27 -5.91 -3.10
CA PRO A 4 -58.79 -6.32 -1.80
C PRO A 4 -57.75 -7.07 -0.95
N GLU A 5 -57.69 -6.70 0.33
CA GLU A 5 -56.98 -7.43 1.39
C GLU A 5 -57.59 -8.83 1.61
N LYS A 6 -56.73 -9.84 1.64
CA LYS A 6 -57.10 -11.22 1.99
C LYS A 6 -56.60 -11.52 3.41
N LYS A 7 -57.50 -11.40 4.41
CA LYS A 7 -57.28 -11.88 5.77
C LYS A 7 -57.35 -13.40 5.79
N SER A 8 -56.22 -14.04 6.12
CA SER A 8 -56.17 -15.47 6.42
C SER A 8 -56.10 -15.68 7.93
N SER A 9 -57.25 -16.17 8.46
CA SER A 9 -57.40 -16.60 9.86
C SER A 9 -56.88 -18.02 10.00
N PHE A 10 -55.74 -18.20 10.65
CA PHE A 10 -55.23 -19.53 11.03
C PHE A 10 -55.70 -19.89 12.44
N LYS A 11 -56.68 -20.83 12.54
CA LYS A 11 -57.12 -21.43 13.80
C LYS A 11 -56.11 -22.44 14.29
N HIS A 12 -55.32 -22.10 15.27
CA HIS A 12 -54.53 -23.06 16.06
C HIS A 12 -55.41 -23.67 17.15
N LYS A 13 -55.94 -24.84 16.92
CA LYS A 13 -56.42 -25.72 17.98
C LYS A 13 -56.18 -27.16 17.51
N GLY A 14 -55.32 -27.91 18.22
CA GLY A 14 -55.34 -29.36 18.16
C GLY A 14 -54.03 -30.12 18.03
N PHE A 15 -52.86 -29.51 18.32
CA PHE A 15 -51.57 -30.22 18.12
C PHE A 15 -50.85 -30.66 19.41
N ILE A 16 -51.29 -30.26 20.59
CA ILE A 16 -50.61 -30.52 21.85
C ILE A 16 -50.89 -31.90 22.44
N PHE A 17 -51.96 -32.57 22.04
CA PHE A 17 -52.39 -33.84 22.67
C PHE A 17 -51.83 -35.11 22.04
N ARG A 18 -51.08 -35.04 20.93
CA ARG A 18 -50.52 -36.22 20.26
C ARG A 18 -49.01 -36.44 20.49
N LEU A 19 -48.31 -35.47 21.11
CA LEU A 19 -46.87 -35.59 21.38
C LEU A 19 -46.52 -36.20 22.74
N PHE A 20 -47.49 -36.28 23.66
CA PHE A 20 -47.27 -36.82 25.00
C PHE A 20 -46.89 -38.32 25.05
N PRO A 21 -47.49 -39.21 24.28
CA PRO A 21 -47.12 -40.65 24.30
C PRO A 21 -45.78 -40.90 23.66
N ILE A 22 -45.32 -40.12 22.67
CA ILE A 22 -44.02 -40.26 22.02
C ILE A 22 -42.89 -39.84 22.93
N LEU A 23 -43.08 -38.77 23.70
CA LEU A 23 -42.10 -38.30 24.67
C LEU A 23 -41.94 -39.26 25.85
N LEU A 24 -43.01 -39.87 26.30
CA LEU A 24 -43.02 -40.88 27.35
C LEU A 24 -42.32 -42.17 26.90
N PHE A 25 -42.46 -42.57 25.63
CA PHE A 25 -41.79 -43.73 25.06
C PHE A 25 -40.29 -43.54 24.90
N LEU A 26 -39.87 -42.32 24.56
CA LEU A 26 -38.45 -41.95 24.45
C LEU A 26 -37.75 -41.91 25.82
N ILE A 27 -38.43 -41.48 26.86
CA ILE A 27 -37.89 -41.46 28.23
C ILE A 27 -37.77 -42.88 28.78
N ILE A 28 -38.71 -43.78 28.51
CA ILE A 28 -38.68 -45.17 28.96
C ILE A 28 -37.56 -45.93 28.18
N PHE A 29 -37.36 -45.65 26.89
CA PHE A 29 -36.30 -46.24 26.08
C PHE A 29 -34.88 -45.79 26.51
N CYS A 30 -34.74 -44.60 27.06
CA CYS A 30 -33.47 -44.11 27.64
C CYS A 30 -33.16 -44.71 29.01
N ILE A 31 -34.18 -45.23 29.73
CA ILE A 31 -33.93 -45.85 31.04
C ILE A 31 -33.55 -47.35 30.94
N GLU A 32 -33.91 -48.04 29.86
CA GLU A 32 -33.53 -49.42 29.63
C GLU A 32 -32.17 -49.60 28.95
N LEU A 33 -31.50 -48.53 28.53
CA LEU A 33 -30.16 -48.56 27.88
C LEU A 33 -29.01 -48.23 28.87
N SER A 34 -29.22 -48.36 30.15
CA SER A 34 -28.15 -48.38 31.14
C SER A 34 -28.39 -49.61 32.06
N PRO A 35 -27.51 -50.60 32.15
CA PRO A 35 -26.07 -50.46 32.26
C PRO A 35 -25.27 -51.58 31.55
N ALA A 36 -24.39 -51.19 30.69
CA ALA A 36 -23.24 -52.01 30.40
C ALA A 36 -22.02 -51.08 30.23
N PHE A 37 -21.78 -50.27 31.23
CA PHE A 37 -20.40 -49.80 31.43
C PHE A 37 -19.61 -50.95 32.02
N ALA A 38 -19.28 -51.94 31.16
CA ALA A 38 -18.13 -52.75 31.43
C ALA A 38 -16.93 -51.78 31.56
N THR A 39 -16.32 -51.82 32.70
CA THR A 39 -15.03 -51.20 32.99
C THR A 39 -14.04 -51.70 31.92
N ILE A 40 -13.86 -50.95 30.84
CA ILE A 40 -12.74 -51.11 29.91
C ILE A 40 -11.58 -50.41 30.62
N GLU A 41 -10.97 -51.14 31.58
CA GLU A 41 -9.61 -50.85 32.01
C GLU A 41 -8.72 -51.02 30.77
N GLY A 42 -8.13 -49.93 30.26
CA GLY A 42 -7.05 -49.98 29.30
C GLY A 42 -7.29 -49.33 27.92
N ILE A 43 -8.19 -48.40 27.77
CA ILE A 43 -7.99 -47.43 26.71
C ILE A 43 -6.98 -46.41 27.29
N ALA A 44 -5.70 -46.60 26.93
CA ALA A 44 -4.75 -45.52 27.02
C ALA A 44 -5.42 -44.36 26.22
N VAL A 45 -5.85 -43.33 26.91
CA VAL A 45 -6.08 -42.04 26.28
C VAL A 45 -4.72 -41.75 25.63
N GLU A 46 -4.62 -41.92 24.35
CA GLU A 46 -3.53 -41.34 23.59
C GLU A 46 -3.60 -39.88 23.96
N GLU A 47 -2.77 -39.43 24.91
CA GLU A 47 -2.52 -38.03 25.16
C GLU A 47 -2.25 -37.46 23.76
N GLU A 48 -3.17 -36.67 23.25
CA GLU A 48 -2.97 -35.89 22.02
C GLU A 48 -1.63 -35.20 22.24
N ARG A 49 -0.55 -35.74 21.65
CA ARG A 49 0.76 -35.12 21.72
C ARG A 49 0.59 -33.76 21.14
N GLN A 50 0.50 -32.75 21.98
CA GLN A 50 0.50 -31.37 21.54
C GLN A 50 1.82 -31.18 20.78
N GLU A 51 1.74 -31.02 19.46
CA GLU A 51 2.92 -30.80 18.62
C GLU A 51 3.61 -29.52 19.09
N ASP A 52 4.89 -29.58 19.42
CA ASP A 52 5.66 -28.44 19.90
C ASP A 52 5.76 -27.33 18.87
N ALA A 53 5.68 -27.69 17.59
CA ALA A 53 5.68 -26.76 16.46
C ALA A 53 4.82 -27.30 15.30
N VAL A 54 4.09 -26.44 14.61
CA VAL A 54 3.26 -26.75 13.45
C VAL A 54 3.64 -25.85 12.29
N ILE A 55 3.90 -26.46 11.12
CA ILE A 55 4.07 -25.69 9.89
C ILE A 55 2.67 -25.35 9.38
N THR A 56 2.26 -24.08 9.58
CA THR A 56 0.91 -23.59 9.24
C THR A 56 0.77 -23.29 7.76
N ASP A 57 1.86 -22.80 7.13
CA ASP A 57 1.91 -22.51 5.71
C ASP A 57 3.24 -22.97 5.11
N PHE A 58 3.23 -23.47 3.87
CA PHE A 58 4.42 -23.89 3.14
C PHE A 58 4.14 -23.84 1.65
N PHE A 59 4.90 -23.03 0.95
CA PHE A 59 4.86 -22.90 -0.49
C PHE A 59 6.28 -23.02 -1.08
N SER A 60 6.40 -23.52 -2.30
CA SER A 60 7.63 -23.45 -3.09
C SER A 60 7.34 -23.56 -4.59
N ASP A 61 8.11 -22.82 -5.36
CA ASP A 61 8.20 -22.91 -6.80
C ASP A 61 9.67 -22.79 -7.27
N HIS A 62 9.90 -22.51 -8.57
CA HIS A 62 11.24 -22.40 -9.14
C HIS A 62 12.04 -21.18 -8.63
N GLU A 63 11.40 -20.15 -8.09
CA GLU A 63 12.07 -18.96 -7.60
C GLU A 63 12.40 -19.04 -6.12
N LEU A 64 11.47 -19.58 -5.33
CA LEU A 64 11.56 -19.51 -3.87
C LEU A 64 10.93 -20.70 -3.15
N ALA A 65 11.20 -20.75 -1.84
CA ALA A 65 10.38 -21.43 -0.86
C ALA A 65 10.09 -20.51 0.30
N ASP A 66 8.88 -20.58 0.84
CA ASP A 66 8.56 -19.97 2.13
C ASP A 66 7.89 -20.98 3.06
N ALA A 67 8.06 -20.77 4.37
CA ALA A 67 7.37 -21.56 5.37
C ALA A 67 7.05 -20.70 6.61
N THR A 68 5.83 -20.86 7.10
CA THR A 68 5.36 -20.26 8.35
C THR A 68 5.20 -21.34 9.40
N VAL A 69 5.77 -21.12 10.56
CA VAL A 69 5.77 -22.06 11.69
C VAL A 69 5.14 -21.40 12.90
N LEU A 70 4.14 -22.05 13.48
CA LEU A 70 3.56 -21.70 14.77
C LEU A 70 4.21 -22.56 15.86
N PHE A 71 4.73 -21.93 16.93
CA PHE A 71 5.33 -22.61 18.06
C PHE A 71 4.35 -22.68 19.22
N GLU A 72 3.86 -23.86 19.53
CA GLU A 72 3.03 -24.12 20.71
C GLU A 72 3.88 -24.19 21.99
N GLN A 73 5.09 -24.74 21.87
CA GLN A 73 6.11 -24.73 22.90
C GLN A 73 7.44 -24.27 22.30
N PRO A 74 7.97 -23.08 22.71
CA PRO A 74 9.19 -22.56 22.10
C PRO A 74 10.40 -23.40 22.51
N PRO A 75 11.12 -24.01 21.55
CA PRO A 75 12.35 -24.72 21.84
C PRO A 75 13.51 -23.73 22.06
N GLU A 76 14.53 -24.17 22.82
CA GLU A 76 15.71 -23.35 23.11
C GLU A 76 16.59 -23.09 21.88
N ASN A 77 16.68 -24.05 20.94
CA ASN A 77 17.54 -24.04 19.78
C ASN A 77 16.76 -24.30 18.50
N ALA A 78 15.68 -23.54 18.29
CA ALA A 78 14.86 -23.66 17.09
C ALA A 78 15.63 -23.29 15.81
N SER A 79 15.46 -24.10 14.78
CA SER A 79 15.92 -23.77 13.44
C SER A 79 14.94 -24.28 12.39
N LEU A 80 14.85 -23.54 11.28
CA LEU A 80 14.12 -23.93 10.09
C LEU A 80 15.13 -24.34 9.04
N VAL A 81 14.98 -25.54 8.48
CA VAL A 81 15.90 -26.09 7.48
C VAL A 81 15.14 -26.36 6.20
N PHE A 82 15.54 -25.71 5.12
CA PHE A 82 15.05 -25.98 3.78
C PHE A 82 16.05 -26.84 3.03
N THR A 83 15.57 -27.82 2.28
CA THR A 83 16.39 -28.59 1.34
C THR A 83 15.70 -28.68 -0.01
N LEU A 84 16.45 -28.40 -1.06
CA LEU A 84 16.03 -28.53 -2.46
C LEU A 84 16.71 -29.75 -3.08
N ASN A 85 15.91 -30.65 -3.63
CA ASN A 85 16.39 -31.86 -4.29
C ASN A 85 15.88 -31.91 -5.75
N SER A 86 16.72 -32.39 -6.67
CA SER A 86 16.33 -32.82 -8.01
C SER A 86 16.73 -34.27 -8.18
N GLU A 87 15.81 -35.15 -8.64
CA GLU A 87 16.05 -36.58 -8.89
C GLU A 87 16.84 -37.30 -7.78
N LYS A 88 16.52 -36.99 -6.51
CA LYS A 88 17.19 -37.52 -5.31
C LYS A 88 18.60 -36.94 -5.03
N LYS A 89 19.06 -35.97 -5.84
CA LYS A 89 20.28 -35.25 -5.58
C LYS A 89 19.98 -33.96 -4.79
N LEU A 90 20.62 -33.79 -3.65
CA LEU A 90 20.57 -32.52 -2.91
C LEU A 90 21.25 -31.41 -3.71
N LEU A 91 20.51 -30.39 -4.07
CA LEU A 91 21.02 -29.19 -4.79
C LEU A 91 21.38 -28.07 -3.84
N LYS A 92 20.52 -27.80 -2.86
CA LYS A 92 20.72 -26.72 -1.90
C LYS A 92 20.18 -27.12 -0.52
N SER A 93 20.81 -26.66 0.54
CA SER A 93 20.31 -26.77 1.90
C SER A 93 20.67 -25.48 2.63
N GLU A 94 19.68 -24.92 3.31
CA GLU A 94 19.85 -23.68 4.08
C GLU A 94 19.25 -23.86 5.46
N ILE A 95 19.91 -23.30 6.47
CA ILE A 95 19.50 -23.41 7.87
C ILE A 95 19.32 -21.98 8.41
N PHE A 96 18.11 -21.69 8.87
CA PHE A 96 17.77 -20.42 9.54
C PHE A 96 17.66 -20.65 11.04
N PRO A 97 18.62 -20.22 11.85
CA PRO A 97 18.46 -20.17 13.30
C PRO A 97 17.32 -19.19 13.64
N LEU A 98 16.33 -19.64 14.40
CA LEU A 98 15.17 -18.81 14.74
C LEU A 98 15.35 -18.03 16.05
N GLY A 99 16.42 -18.32 16.80
CA GLY A 99 16.70 -17.67 18.06
C GLY A 99 15.63 -17.98 19.12
N SER A 100 15.34 -16.99 19.96
CA SER A 100 14.32 -17.11 21.00
C SER A 100 12.94 -16.84 20.42
N VAL A 101 12.15 -17.89 20.26
CA VAL A 101 10.76 -17.83 19.80
C VAL A 101 9.84 -17.87 21.02
N LYS A 102 8.68 -17.18 20.97
CA LYS A 102 7.69 -17.20 22.05
C LYS A 102 6.56 -18.17 21.75
N LYS A 103 5.91 -18.67 22.79
CA LYS A 103 4.70 -19.49 22.65
C LYS A 103 3.62 -18.72 21.88
N GLY A 104 3.01 -19.38 20.88
CA GLY A 104 2.00 -18.80 20.01
C GLY A 104 2.56 -17.81 18.97
N GLN A 105 3.87 -17.69 18.83
CA GLN A 105 4.49 -16.86 17.82
C GLN A 105 4.56 -17.60 16.50
N GLU A 106 4.09 -16.95 15.44
CA GLU A 106 4.35 -17.37 14.07
C GLU A 106 5.66 -16.77 13.57
N VAL A 107 6.45 -17.60 12.90
CA VAL A 107 7.71 -17.20 12.26
C VAL A 107 7.70 -17.64 10.82
N THR A 108 7.81 -16.70 9.89
CA THR A 108 7.94 -16.99 8.46
C THR A 108 9.35 -16.73 7.99
N LYS A 109 9.89 -17.64 7.16
CA LYS A 109 11.18 -17.48 6.47
C LYS A 109 10.98 -17.75 4.99
N VAL A 110 11.64 -16.92 4.17
CA VAL A 110 11.66 -17.03 2.72
C VAL A 110 13.08 -17.32 2.26
N LEU A 111 13.23 -18.27 1.35
CA LEU A 111 14.50 -18.64 0.73
C LEU A 111 14.38 -18.59 -0.78
N PHE A 112 15.24 -17.84 -1.45
CA PHE A 112 15.30 -17.76 -2.91
C PHE A 112 16.23 -18.85 -3.47
N TRP A 113 15.67 -19.65 -4.42
CA TRP A 113 16.43 -20.65 -5.14
C TRP A 113 17.17 -20.07 -6.34
N GLY A 114 16.45 -19.26 -7.13
CA GLY A 114 16.93 -18.73 -8.40
C GLY A 114 17.15 -19.82 -9.44
N ILE A 115 16.23 -20.77 -9.56
CA ILE A 115 16.28 -21.78 -10.62
C ILE A 115 15.86 -21.11 -11.92
N GLU A 116 16.77 -21.05 -12.90
CA GLU A 116 16.48 -20.46 -14.20
C GLU A 116 15.50 -21.32 -14.99
N GLU A 117 14.49 -20.67 -15.59
CA GLU A 117 13.55 -21.34 -16.50
C GLU A 117 14.29 -21.77 -17.77
N ASP A 118 14.31 -23.07 -18.06
CA ASP A 118 14.93 -23.62 -19.28
C ASP A 118 13.86 -23.81 -20.37
N PHE A 119 13.68 -22.81 -21.21
CA PHE A 119 12.75 -22.83 -22.33
C PHE A 119 13.28 -23.76 -23.42
N GLY A 120 12.76 -24.98 -23.51
CA GLY A 120 13.04 -25.92 -24.60
C GLY A 120 13.60 -27.26 -24.17
N LYS A 121 13.91 -27.47 -22.91
CA LYS A 121 14.19 -28.77 -22.32
C LYS A 121 12.94 -29.37 -21.66
N ASP A 122 13.02 -30.67 -21.37
CA ASP A 122 12.01 -31.33 -20.54
C ASP A 122 11.99 -30.69 -19.16
N ARG A 123 10.79 -30.49 -18.59
CA ARG A 123 10.63 -29.90 -17.25
C ARG A 123 11.31 -30.78 -16.23
N GLU A 124 12.26 -30.21 -15.52
CA GLU A 124 12.80 -30.84 -14.33
C GLU A 124 11.79 -30.78 -13.18
N SER A 125 11.76 -31.82 -12.37
CA SER A 125 10.95 -31.90 -11.16
C SER A 125 11.86 -31.77 -9.95
N TYR A 126 11.49 -30.88 -9.07
CA TYR A 126 12.20 -30.60 -7.83
C TYR A 126 11.33 -30.97 -6.64
N THR A 127 11.97 -31.33 -5.55
CA THR A 127 11.30 -31.58 -4.27
C THR A 127 11.95 -30.72 -3.21
N VAL A 128 11.13 -29.90 -2.56
CA VAL A 128 11.55 -29.12 -1.39
C VAL A 128 11.02 -29.77 -0.13
N GLN A 129 11.88 -29.84 0.85
CA GLN A 129 11.55 -30.32 2.19
C GLN A 129 11.87 -29.22 3.19
N VAL A 130 10.96 -28.98 4.13
CA VAL A 130 11.15 -28.08 5.24
C VAL A 130 11.05 -28.82 6.57
N PHE A 131 12.03 -28.61 7.42
CA PHE A 131 12.09 -29.22 8.76
C PHE A 131 12.15 -28.10 9.80
N VAL A 132 11.31 -28.24 10.83
CA VAL A 132 11.46 -27.49 12.07
C VAL A 132 12.26 -28.34 13.04
N LYS A 133 13.38 -27.84 13.53
CA LYS A 133 14.29 -28.59 14.39
C LYS A 133 14.51 -27.93 15.73
N ASN A 134 14.72 -28.75 16.77
CA ASN A 134 15.31 -28.35 18.04
C ASN A 134 16.63 -29.11 18.20
N GLY A 135 17.74 -28.47 17.88
CA GLY A 135 19.03 -29.14 17.76
C GLY A 135 18.98 -30.25 16.69
N ASN A 136 19.08 -31.52 17.10
CA ASN A 136 19.03 -32.67 16.19
C ASN A 136 17.63 -33.29 16.04
N GLU A 137 16.68 -32.89 16.85
CA GLU A 137 15.31 -33.42 16.83
C GLU A 137 14.45 -32.69 15.79
N ASN A 138 13.67 -33.46 15.02
CA ASN A 138 12.68 -32.88 14.11
C ASN A 138 11.36 -32.72 14.86
N LEU A 139 10.86 -31.48 14.98
CA LEU A 139 9.57 -31.16 15.59
C LEU A 139 8.44 -31.20 14.60
N ALA A 140 8.67 -30.75 13.35
CA ALA A 140 7.70 -30.77 12.26
C ALA A 140 8.41 -30.93 10.91
N PHE A 141 7.67 -31.41 9.91
CA PHE A 141 8.16 -31.64 8.55
C PHE A 141 7.05 -31.44 7.54
N ARG A 142 7.41 -30.82 6.38
CA ARG A 142 6.58 -30.82 5.17
C ARG A 142 7.43 -30.98 3.92
N GLU A 143 6.79 -31.47 2.86
CA GLU A 143 7.39 -31.69 1.56
C GLU A 143 6.45 -31.20 0.46
N LEU A 144 7.01 -30.61 -0.61
CA LEU A 144 6.29 -30.15 -1.78
C LEU A 144 7.15 -30.39 -3.02
N SER A 145 6.51 -30.76 -4.14
CA SER A 145 7.18 -30.89 -5.44
C SER A 145 6.69 -29.81 -6.40
N PHE A 146 7.61 -29.27 -7.18
CA PHE A 146 7.33 -28.25 -8.20
C PHE A 146 8.20 -28.47 -9.44
N SER A 147 7.99 -27.70 -10.51
CA SER A 147 8.83 -27.70 -11.71
C SER A 147 9.62 -26.41 -11.81
N ASP A 148 10.59 -26.36 -12.74
CA ASP A 148 11.42 -25.22 -13.07
C ASP A 148 10.67 -24.01 -13.69
N ARG A 149 9.35 -24.07 -13.77
CA ARG A 149 8.52 -23.03 -14.38
C ARG A 149 7.37 -22.64 -13.49
N ASN A 150 7.05 -21.35 -13.52
CA ASN A 150 5.84 -20.87 -12.89
C ASN A 150 4.60 -21.62 -13.39
N PRO A 151 3.68 -21.99 -12.49
CA PRO A 151 2.43 -22.61 -12.88
C PRO A 151 1.63 -21.68 -13.80
N ILE A 152 1.00 -22.27 -14.82
CA ILE A 152 0.16 -21.50 -15.75
C ILE A 152 -1.19 -21.23 -15.07
N LEU A 153 -1.45 -19.98 -14.76
CA LEU A 153 -2.78 -19.49 -14.37
C LEU A 153 -3.69 -19.48 -15.61
N SER A 154 -4.35 -20.57 -15.91
CA SER A 154 -4.98 -20.83 -17.23
C SER A 154 -6.03 -19.80 -17.67
N LYS A 155 -6.68 -19.14 -16.73
CA LYS A 155 -7.69 -18.10 -16.99
C LYS A 155 -7.16 -16.68 -16.74
N LEU A 156 -5.99 -16.53 -16.18
CA LEU A 156 -5.42 -15.28 -15.73
C LEU A 156 -4.04 -15.07 -16.35
N LYS A 157 -3.73 -13.82 -16.66
CA LYS A 157 -2.40 -13.39 -17.05
C LYS A 157 -1.98 -12.27 -16.12
N LEU A 158 -0.85 -12.43 -15.44
CA LEU A 158 -0.16 -11.31 -14.85
C LEU A 158 0.34 -10.42 -16.00
N VAL A 159 -0.07 -9.17 -16.01
CA VAL A 159 0.35 -8.17 -16.99
C VAL A 159 1.57 -7.44 -16.47
N ASP A 160 1.53 -7.04 -15.19
CA ASP A 160 2.61 -6.33 -14.51
C ASP A 160 2.57 -6.58 -13.01
N PHE A 161 3.75 -6.71 -12.41
CA PHE A 161 3.97 -6.66 -10.98
C PHE A 161 5.23 -5.85 -10.73
N SER A 162 5.08 -4.72 -10.05
CA SER A 162 6.19 -3.81 -9.74
C SER A 162 6.08 -3.29 -8.32
N ALA A 163 7.21 -3.03 -7.71
CA ALA A 163 7.30 -2.41 -6.40
C ALA A 163 8.37 -1.33 -6.40
N ASP A 164 8.13 -0.28 -5.62
CA ASP A 164 9.05 0.83 -5.41
C ASP A 164 9.02 1.28 -3.93
N SER A 165 9.66 2.41 -3.64
CA SER A 165 9.71 2.98 -2.29
C SER A 165 8.36 3.48 -1.76
N GLU A 166 7.33 3.53 -2.57
CA GLU A 166 5.99 3.98 -2.18
C GLU A 166 5.03 2.81 -1.96
N LYS A 167 4.99 1.86 -2.91
CA LYS A 167 3.96 0.82 -2.99
C LYS A 167 4.40 -0.38 -3.81
N ALA A 168 3.61 -1.45 -3.73
CA ALA A 168 3.57 -2.50 -4.74
C ALA A 168 2.31 -2.36 -5.61
N SER A 169 2.44 -2.60 -6.91
CA SER A 169 1.35 -2.55 -7.88
C SER A 169 1.24 -3.87 -8.62
N VAL A 170 0.03 -4.37 -8.76
CA VAL A 170 -0.28 -5.57 -9.54
C VAL A 170 -1.34 -5.28 -10.58
N LEU A 171 -1.12 -5.71 -11.81
CA LEU A 171 -2.08 -5.65 -12.91
C LEU A 171 -2.26 -7.05 -13.49
N MET A 172 -3.48 -7.55 -13.46
CA MET A 172 -3.87 -8.84 -14.01
C MET A 172 -5.00 -8.69 -15.01
N SER A 173 -5.08 -9.58 -16.00
CA SER A 173 -6.19 -9.65 -16.94
C SER A 173 -6.67 -11.08 -17.13
N LEU A 174 -7.97 -11.25 -17.44
CA LEU A 174 -8.48 -12.53 -17.92
C LEU A 174 -7.93 -12.83 -19.32
N THR A 175 -7.49 -14.06 -19.52
CA THR A 175 -7.19 -14.57 -20.85
C THR A 175 -8.50 -14.91 -21.56
N SER A 176 -8.81 -14.19 -22.67
CA SER A 176 -9.93 -14.56 -23.52
C SER A 176 -9.60 -15.87 -24.24
N SER A 177 -10.35 -16.93 -24.00
CA SER A 177 -10.30 -18.12 -24.87
C SER A 177 -11.00 -17.77 -26.19
N THR A 178 -10.24 -17.33 -27.19
CA THR A 178 -10.75 -17.19 -28.56
C THR A 178 -10.90 -18.58 -29.18
N ASN A 179 -11.98 -19.27 -28.88
CA ASN A 179 -12.44 -20.33 -29.76
C ASN A 179 -13.09 -19.67 -30.98
N PHE A 180 -12.51 -19.89 -32.16
CA PHE A 180 -13.03 -19.47 -33.45
C PHE A 180 -14.51 -19.93 -33.58
N GLY A 181 -15.46 -19.02 -33.37
CA GLY A 181 -16.86 -19.25 -33.68
C GLY A 181 -17.89 -18.82 -32.64
N SER A 182 -17.55 -18.61 -31.38
CA SER A 182 -18.45 -18.00 -30.40
C SER A 182 -17.63 -17.17 -29.41
N ILE A 183 -18.01 -15.90 -29.27
CA ILE A 183 -17.45 -15.04 -28.22
C ILE A 183 -18.08 -15.53 -26.91
N GLN A 184 -17.42 -16.45 -26.23
CA GLN A 184 -17.74 -16.73 -24.82
C GLN A 184 -17.06 -15.64 -24.01
N LEU A 185 -17.86 -14.87 -23.28
CA LEU A 185 -17.33 -13.98 -22.26
C LEU A 185 -16.53 -14.84 -21.27
N PRO A 186 -15.31 -14.42 -20.90
CA PRO A 186 -14.52 -15.16 -19.92
C PRO A 186 -15.30 -15.26 -18.61
N GLU A 187 -15.36 -16.47 -18.06
CA GLU A 187 -15.94 -16.66 -16.72
C GLU A 187 -15.11 -15.89 -15.69
N PRO A 188 -15.76 -15.26 -14.69
CA PRO A 188 -15.03 -14.60 -13.62
C PRO A 188 -14.06 -15.57 -12.95
N GLY A 189 -12.83 -15.13 -12.78
CA GLY A 189 -11.84 -15.83 -11.95
C GLY A 189 -11.98 -15.41 -10.48
N MET A 190 -11.68 -16.33 -9.57
CA MET A 190 -11.52 -16.02 -8.14
C MET A 190 -10.08 -16.27 -7.77
N ILE A 191 -9.46 -15.31 -7.09
CA ILE A 191 -8.07 -15.41 -6.63
C ILE A 191 -7.93 -14.96 -5.18
N ASP A 192 -6.87 -15.44 -4.55
CA ASP A 192 -6.31 -14.85 -3.33
C ASP A 192 -4.94 -14.26 -3.67
N LEU A 193 -4.61 -13.15 -3.04
CA LEU A 193 -3.30 -12.50 -3.12
C LEU A 193 -2.65 -12.50 -1.75
N ASP A 194 -1.38 -12.89 -1.70
CA ASP A 194 -0.51 -12.72 -0.54
C ASP A 194 0.70 -11.87 -0.96
N LEU A 195 0.71 -10.62 -0.52
CA LEU A 195 1.80 -9.68 -0.76
C LEU A 195 2.69 -9.63 0.48
N LYS A 196 3.98 -9.91 0.30
CA LYS A 196 4.98 -9.84 1.35
C LYS A 196 6.08 -8.85 0.93
N LEU A 197 6.54 -8.01 1.85
CA LEU A 197 7.75 -7.21 1.66
C LEU A 197 8.86 -7.77 2.53
N LEU A 198 10.00 -8.05 1.92
CA LEU A 198 11.15 -8.65 2.57
C LEU A 198 12.33 -7.68 2.65
N SER A 199 13.06 -7.76 3.77
CA SER A 199 14.40 -7.22 3.94
C SER A 199 15.36 -8.38 4.11
N GLY A 200 16.08 -8.75 3.05
CA GLY A 200 16.80 -10.03 3.01
C GLY A 200 15.86 -11.21 3.05
N THR A 201 15.94 -12.05 4.09
CA THR A 201 15.06 -13.21 4.27
C THR A 201 13.95 -13.00 5.30
N GLU A 202 13.82 -11.77 5.84
CA GLU A 202 12.84 -11.44 6.86
C GLU A 202 11.65 -10.68 6.29
N ILE A 203 10.45 -11.12 6.60
CA ILE A 203 9.22 -10.41 6.22
C ILE A 203 9.06 -9.20 7.14
N VAL A 204 9.04 -8.01 6.54
CA VAL A 204 8.82 -6.74 7.25
C VAL A 204 7.37 -6.26 7.10
N TYR A 205 6.64 -6.79 6.11
CA TYR A 205 5.23 -6.52 5.89
C TYR A 205 4.56 -7.69 5.18
N SER A 206 3.28 -7.95 5.50
CA SER A 206 2.44 -8.93 4.80
C SER A 206 1.00 -8.43 4.72
N GLU A 207 0.38 -8.58 3.55
CA GLU A 207 -1.01 -8.26 3.30
C GLU A 207 -1.66 -9.42 2.54
N LYS A 208 -2.77 -9.97 3.06
CA LYS A 208 -3.51 -11.05 2.42
C LYS A 208 -4.89 -10.57 2.02
N GLN A 209 -5.23 -10.72 0.74
CA GLN A 209 -6.55 -10.44 0.21
C GLN A 209 -7.14 -11.73 -0.34
N LYS A 210 -8.37 -12.09 0.09
CA LYS A 210 -9.01 -13.36 -0.27
C LYS A 210 -10.28 -13.15 -1.08
N ASN A 211 -10.59 -14.16 -1.92
CA ASN A 211 -11.83 -14.23 -2.69
C ASN A 211 -12.05 -13.01 -3.60
N ILE A 212 -11.00 -12.57 -4.30
CA ILE A 212 -11.06 -11.44 -5.22
C ILE A 212 -11.67 -11.90 -6.55
N PRO A 213 -12.84 -11.36 -6.96
CA PRO A 213 -13.40 -11.70 -8.26
C PRO A 213 -12.72 -10.87 -9.36
N ILE A 214 -12.24 -11.54 -10.42
CA ILE A 214 -11.70 -10.89 -11.62
C ILE A 214 -12.67 -11.12 -12.76
N THR A 215 -13.27 -10.04 -13.26
CA THR A 215 -14.24 -10.09 -14.38
C THR A 215 -13.66 -9.63 -15.70
N ASN A 216 -12.58 -8.86 -15.69
CA ASN A 216 -11.87 -8.39 -16.89
C ASN A 216 -10.40 -8.09 -16.54
N THR A 217 -10.16 -6.92 -15.96
CA THR A 217 -8.85 -6.47 -15.50
C THR A 217 -8.94 -6.17 -14.01
N TYR A 218 -7.92 -6.57 -13.28
CA TYR A 218 -7.77 -6.25 -11.87
C TYR A 218 -6.49 -5.45 -11.69
N TYR A 219 -6.62 -4.30 -11.04
CA TYR A 219 -5.49 -3.48 -10.61
C TYR A 219 -5.59 -3.25 -9.11
N ASN A 220 -4.49 -3.43 -8.42
CA ASN A 220 -4.34 -3.08 -7.01
C ASN A 220 -3.00 -2.39 -6.78
N ALA A 221 -2.98 -1.44 -5.83
CA ALA A 221 -1.78 -0.79 -5.35
C ALA A 221 -1.81 -0.82 -3.81
N SER A 222 -0.85 -1.49 -3.22
CA SER A 222 -0.68 -1.61 -1.77
C SER A 222 0.46 -0.70 -1.34
N TYR A 223 0.12 0.36 -0.61
CA TYR A 223 1.09 1.34 -0.09
C TYR A 223 1.72 0.81 1.19
N TRP A 224 3.04 1.01 1.34
CA TRP A 224 3.74 0.58 2.54
C TRP A 224 3.27 1.41 3.74
N PRO A 225 2.78 0.78 4.84
CA PRO A 225 2.23 1.51 5.98
C PRO A 225 3.29 1.97 7.00
N PHE A 226 4.57 1.84 6.68
CA PHE A 226 5.68 2.16 7.56
C PHE A 226 6.83 2.78 6.77
N LEU A 227 7.79 3.38 7.49
CA LEU A 227 8.96 4.03 6.89
C LEU A 227 9.96 2.98 6.40
N LEU A 228 10.49 3.21 5.20
CA LEU A 228 11.59 2.45 4.64
C LEU A 228 12.93 3.11 4.97
N GLU A 229 13.98 2.29 5.07
CA GLU A 229 15.34 2.77 5.26
C GLU A 229 15.93 3.17 3.90
N ASN A 230 16.50 4.39 3.82
CA ASN A 230 17.15 4.87 2.60
C ASN A 230 18.28 3.95 2.17
N ASP A 231 18.46 3.80 0.86
CA ASP A 231 19.50 2.98 0.23
C ASP A 231 19.44 1.47 0.53
N LYS A 232 18.40 1.00 1.20
CA LYS A 232 18.21 -0.41 1.52
C LYS A 232 17.49 -1.15 0.41
N ASN A 233 17.97 -2.36 0.10
CA ASN A 233 17.32 -3.24 -0.86
C ASN A 233 16.16 -4.00 -0.20
N TYR A 234 15.04 -3.99 -0.89
CA TYR A 234 13.83 -4.73 -0.52
C TYR A 234 13.38 -5.62 -1.69
N THR A 235 12.70 -6.69 -1.34
CA THR A 235 12.05 -7.59 -2.30
C THR A 235 10.57 -7.65 -1.98
N ALA A 236 9.73 -7.23 -2.92
CA ALA A 236 8.30 -7.51 -2.87
C ALA A 236 8.05 -8.88 -3.49
N LEU A 237 7.36 -9.73 -2.77
CA LEU A 237 6.91 -11.05 -3.18
C LEU A 237 5.40 -11.04 -3.26
N LEU A 238 4.85 -11.43 -4.41
CA LEU A 238 3.42 -11.60 -4.64
C LEU A 238 3.14 -13.08 -4.94
N GLU A 239 2.35 -13.72 -4.10
CA GLU A 239 1.77 -15.03 -4.39
C GLU A 239 0.32 -14.86 -4.86
N VAL A 240 0.01 -15.47 -5.99
CA VAL A 240 -1.32 -15.46 -6.59
C VAL A 240 -1.86 -16.85 -6.58
N HIS A 241 -2.86 -17.11 -5.74
CA HIS A 241 -3.57 -18.37 -5.68
C HIS A 241 -4.86 -18.28 -6.49
N SER A 242 -4.99 -19.11 -7.51
CA SER A 242 -6.20 -19.23 -8.34
C SER A 242 -7.06 -20.38 -7.82
N HIS A 243 -8.36 -20.11 -7.59
CA HIS A 243 -9.28 -21.13 -7.10
C HIS A 243 -9.71 -22.13 -8.18
N SER A 244 -9.56 -21.78 -9.47
CA SER A 244 -9.96 -22.69 -10.57
C SER A 244 -9.12 -22.42 -11.85
N PRO A 245 -8.13 -23.25 -12.15
CA PRO A 245 -7.64 -24.40 -11.35
C PRO A 245 -7.02 -23.94 -10.03
N ASP A 246 -6.96 -24.86 -9.07
CA ASP A 246 -6.29 -24.67 -7.78
C ASP A 246 -4.77 -24.70 -8.02
N VAL A 247 -4.19 -23.51 -8.13
CA VAL A 247 -2.78 -23.32 -8.49
C VAL A 247 -2.27 -22.01 -7.91
N THR A 248 -1.05 -22.02 -7.36
CA THR A 248 -0.36 -20.81 -6.87
C THR A 248 0.85 -20.54 -7.75
N ALA A 249 1.08 -19.27 -8.06
CA ALA A 249 2.27 -18.77 -8.73
C ALA A 249 2.85 -17.60 -7.92
N SER A 250 4.18 -17.51 -7.86
CA SER A 250 4.90 -16.41 -7.22
C SER A 250 5.49 -15.45 -8.24
N TYR A 251 5.66 -14.20 -7.82
CA TYR A 251 6.27 -13.14 -8.61
C TYR A 251 7.08 -12.24 -7.69
N ILE A 252 8.24 -11.78 -8.18
CA ILE A 252 9.20 -11.02 -7.40
C ILE A 252 9.45 -9.67 -8.07
N SER A 253 9.53 -8.62 -7.26
CA SER A 253 9.97 -7.29 -7.67
C SER A 253 10.99 -6.77 -6.66
N ASN A 254 12.23 -6.58 -7.12
CA ASN A 254 13.31 -6.03 -6.30
C ASN A 254 13.41 -4.54 -6.50
N PHE A 255 13.58 -3.79 -5.42
CA PHE A 255 13.84 -2.36 -5.50
C PHE A 255 14.80 -1.90 -4.39
N LYS A 256 15.46 -0.80 -4.65
CA LYS A 256 16.24 -0.06 -3.67
C LYS A 256 15.37 1.08 -3.14
N ALA A 257 15.22 1.19 -1.85
CA ALA A 257 14.43 2.25 -1.26
C ALA A 257 15.19 3.58 -1.35
N GLU A 258 14.56 4.59 -1.94
CA GLU A 258 15.16 5.90 -2.21
C GLU A 258 14.15 7.01 -1.89
N GLU A 259 14.67 8.14 -1.46
CA GLU A 259 13.89 9.37 -1.31
C GLU A 259 13.30 9.78 -2.66
N LYS A 260 12.03 10.16 -2.66
CA LYS A 260 11.37 10.68 -3.85
C LYS A 260 10.40 11.78 -3.49
N VAL A 261 10.54 12.92 -4.14
CA VAL A 261 9.69 14.10 -3.97
C VAL A 261 9.39 14.67 -5.34
N GLU A 262 8.20 15.21 -5.51
CA GLU A 262 7.78 15.88 -6.75
C GLU A 262 7.29 17.30 -6.44
N ILE A 263 7.63 18.24 -7.30
CA ILE A 263 7.10 19.59 -7.30
C ILE A 263 5.68 19.57 -7.88
N ILE A 264 4.73 20.19 -7.22
CA ILE A 264 3.37 20.33 -7.75
C ILE A 264 3.33 21.57 -8.64
N ASP A 265 3.50 21.41 -9.94
CA ASP A 265 3.61 22.50 -10.94
C ASP A 265 2.51 23.55 -10.86
N ARG A 266 1.27 23.15 -10.57
CA ARG A 266 0.12 24.07 -10.46
C ARG A 266 0.15 24.94 -9.20
N ASP A 267 0.95 24.57 -8.22
CA ASP A 267 1.04 25.21 -6.90
C ASP A 267 2.40 25.91 -6.73
N ILE A 268 2.99 26.36 -7.84
CA ILE A 268 4.16 27.22 -7.88
C ILE A 268 3.69 28.64 -8.10
N ASP A 269 4.09 29.55 -7.22
CA ASP A 269 3.91 30.99 -7.38
C ASP A 269 5.27 31.68 -7.25
N VAL A 270 5.59 32.54 -8.23
CA VAL A 270 6.87 33.26 -8.27
C VAL A 270 6.58 34.73 -8.62
N ASP A 271 6.88 35.61 -7.71
CA ASP A 271 6.64 37.05 -7.87
C ASP A 271 7.91 37.90 -7.58
N GLU A 272 7.76 39.20 -7.53
CA GLU A 272 8.85 40.11 -7.25
C GLU A 272 9.39 40.05 -5.80
N TYR A 273 8.66 39.39 -4.88
CA TYR A 273 8.98 39.28 -3.46
C TYR A 273 9.53 37.93 -3.07
N GLY A 274 9.19 36.86 -3.85
CA GLY A 274 9.57 35.52 -3.48
C GLY A 274 9.08 34.42 -4.40
N ALA A 275 9.25 33.21 -3.94
CA ALA A 275 8.64 32.02 -4.52
C ALA A 275 7.92 31.22 -3.44
N SER A 276 6.77 30.68 -3.79
CA SER A 276 6.04 29.68 -3.02
C SER A 276 6.01 28.40 -3.83
N VAL A 277 6.52 27.30 -3.29
CA VAL A 277 6.66 26.03 -4.00
C VAL A 277 6.07 24.93 -3.14
N THR A 278 5.04 24.25 -3.64
CA THR A 278 4.48 23.08 -2.98
C THR A 278 5.11 21.83 -3.54
N ILE A 279 5.58 20.98 -2.63
CA ILE A 279 6.21 19.68 -2.94
C ILE A 279 5.43 18.56 -2.25
N VAL A 280 5.45 17.37 -2.84
CA VAL A 280 4.78 16.18 -2.31
C VAL A 280 5.75 14.99 -2.23
N GLY A 281 5.77 14.31 -1.09
CA GLY A 281 6.51 13.06 -0.93
C GLY A 281 5.90 11.93 -1.76
N LYS A 282 6.76 11.15 -2.43
CA LYS A 282 6.41 9.99 -3.28
C LYS A 282 7.12 8.72 -2.84
N SER A 283 7.59 8.69 -1.62
CA SER A 283 8.32 7.57 -1.05
C SER A 283 8.02 7.43 0.44
N GLN A 284 8.12 6.21 0.96
CA GLN A 284 8.11 5.95 2.40
C GLN A 284 9.49 6.10 3.04
N VAL A 285 10.53 6.38 2.24
CA VAL A 285 11.80 6.89 2.77
C VAL A 285 11.60 8.35 3.14
N PRO A 286 11.83 8.74 4.39
CA PRO A 286 11.65 10.13 4.82
C PRO A 286 12.62 11.05 4.09
N PHE A 287 12.08 12.02 3.36
CA PHE A 287 12.84 13.08 2.74
C PHE A 287 13.08 14.21 3.75
N ASP A 288 14.34 14.63 3.88
CA ASP A 288 14.79 15.78 4.67
C ASP A 288 15.76 16.61 3.81
N GLY A 289 15.27 17.69 3.26
CA GLY A 289 16.03 18.45 2.27
C GLY A 289 15.66 19.92 2.21
N LEU A 290 15.90 20.52 1.05
CA LEU A 290 15.65 21.95 0.82
C LEU A 290 15.14 22.23 -0.60
N VAL A 291 14.46 23.35 -0.74
CA VAL A 291 14.12 23.96 -2.02
C VAL A 291 15.12 25.06 -2.32
N ARG A 292 15.73 24.99 -3.51
CA ARG A 292 16.67 25.98 -4.03
C ARG A 292 16.07 26.68 -5.23
N VAL A 293 16.04 28.01 -5.20
CA VAL A 293 15.62 28.84 -6.34
C VAL A 293 16.82 29.59 -6.87
N VAL A 294 17.06 29.49 -8.18
CA VAL A 294 18.13 30.18 -8.90
C VAL A 294 17.51 31.20 -9.85
N LEU A 295 17.69 32.49 -9.57
CA LEU A 295 17.26 33.59 -10.43
C LEU A 295 18.42 33.98 -11.36
N THR A 296 18.31 33.73 -12.65
CA THR A 296 19.34 34.11 -13.63
C THR A 296 18.84 35.20 -14.54
N PRO A 297 19.38 36.47 -14.46
CA PRO A 297 19.06 37.50 -15.40
C PRO A 297 19.61 37.21 -16.78
N GLU A 298 19.05 37.81 -17.83
CA GLU A 298 19.54 37.62 -19.23
C GLU A 298 21.06 37.88 -19.36
N ASN A 299 21.57 38.90 -18.64
CA ASN A 299 22.98 39.26 -18.70
C ASN A 299 23.56 39.33 -17.27
N GLY A 300 23.98 38.18 -16.73
CA GLY A 300 24.60 38.19 -15.40
C GLY A 300 24.70 36.85 -14.73
N LYS A 301 25.22 36.86 -13.50
CA LYS A 301 25.29 35.69 -12.64
C LYS A 301 24.00 35.48 -11.91
N GLY A 302 23.58 34.24 -11.83
CA GLY A 302 22.40 33.85 -11.05
C GLY A 302 22.57 34.11 -9.56
N LYS A 303 21.48 34.48 -8.91
CA LYS A 303 21.36 34.52 -7.44
C LYS A 303 20.66 33.27 -6.97
N ILE A 304 21.14 32.74 -5.85
CA ILE A 304 20.63 31.49 -5.25
C ILE A 304 19.92 31.87 -3.93
N PHE A 305 18.76 31.26 -3.73
CA PHE A 305 17.97 31.35 -2.50
C PHE A 305 17.57 29.94 -2.10
N GLU A 306 17.60 29.63 -0.82
CA GLU A 306 17.35 28.28 -0.27
C GLU A 306 16.47 28.39 0.97
N GLU A 307 15.61 27.40 1.14
CA GLU A 307 14.81 27.22 2.36
C GLU A 307 14.61 25.73 2.62
N THR A 308 14.66 25.34 3.88
CA THR A 308 14.47 23.94 4.31
C THR A 308 13.02 23.52 4.25
N THR A 309 12.80 22.22 4.02
CA THR A 309 11.47 21.63 4.02
C THR A 309 11.15 20.97 5.36
N ASN A 310 9.88 20.65 5.59
CA ASN A 310 9.50 19.68 6.59
C ASN A 310 9.89 18.28 6.10
N ILE A 311 10.00 17.31 7.05
CA ILE A 311 10.21 15.91 6.68
C ILE A 311 8.97 15.38 5.95
N LEU A 312 9.16 14.87 4.74
CA LEU A 312 8.08 14.35 3.89
C LEU A 312 8.19 12.84 3.71
N THR A 313 7.04 12.22 3.64
CA THR A 313 6.85 10.83 3.22
C THR A 313 5.72 10.77 2.20
N SER A 314 5.43 9.59 1.64
CA SER A 314 4.39 9.42 0.61
C SER A 314 3.07 10.09 1.00
N GLY A 315 2.55 10.90 0.09
CA GLY A 315 1.28 11.63 0.22
C GLY A 315 1.30 12.82 1.19
N LYS A 316 2.46 13.17 1.79
CA LYS A 316 2.61 14.39 2.58
C LYS A 316 3.08 15.52 1.70
N GLU A 317 2.49 16.70 1.90
CA GLU A 317 2.81 17.91 1.18
C GLU A 317 3.42 18.96 2.12
N ASP A 318 4.31 19.77 1.57
CA ASP A 318 4.85 20.97 2.23
C ASP A 318 4.89 22.11 1.24
N THR A 319 4.59 23.32 1.71
CA THR A 319 4.69 24.54 0.90
C THR A 319 5.81 25.40 1.45
N VAL A 320 6.88 25.50 0.68
CA VAL A 320 8.09 26.24 1.05
C VAL A 320 8.03 27.65 0.47
N GLY A 321 8.05 28.65 1.36
CA GLY A 321 8.09 30.06 0.98
C GLY A 321 9.51 30.60 1.02
N ILE A 322 10.05 31.03 -0.11
CA ILE A 322 11.39 31.62 -0.25
C ILE A 322 11.24 33.10 -0.54
N ILE A 323 11.77 33.95 0.34
CA ILE A 323 11.65 35.38 0.20
C ILE A 323 13.00 35.95 -0.26
N TRP A 324 12.96 36.83 -1.26
CA TRP A 324 14.11 37.60 -1.69
C TRP A 324 13.89 39.09 -1.61
N GLN A 325 14.97 39.81 -1.34
CA GLN A 325 14.98 41.27 -1.29
C GLN A 325 16.01 41.83 -2.26
N GLY A 326 15.71 42.98 -2.85
CA GLY A 326 16.66 43.72 -3.68
C GLY A 326 17.02 42.97 -4.99
N VAL A 327 16.08 42.23 -5.56
CA VAL A 327 16.19 41.74 -6.91
C VAL A 327 15.91 42.90 -7.87
N PRO A 328 16.88 43.29 -8.76
CA PRO A 328 16.68 44.35 -9.71
C PRO A 328 15.53 44.09 -10.67
N LYS A 329 15.03 45.14 -11.29
CA LYS A 329 14.04 45.01 -12.38
C LYS A 329 14.64 44.34 -13.58
N GLY A 330 13.82 43.53 -14.29
CA GLY A 330 14.27 42.78 -15.46
C GLY A 330 13.56 41.46 -15.66
N ASP A 331 13.96 40.77 -16.67
CA ASP A 331 13.52 39.43 -16.97
C ASP A 331 14.52 38.40 -16.40
N TYR A 332 13.99 37.37 -15.74
CA TYR A 332 14.76 36.33 -15.09
C TYR A 332 14.29 34.96 -15.55
N ASN A 333 15.25 34.07 -15.84
CA ASN A 333 15.00 32.65 -15.85
C ASN A 333 15.07 32.15 -14.41
N VAL A 334 14.03 31.48 -13.95
CA VAL A 334 13.88 30.95 -12.59
C VAL A 334 13.95 29.44 -12.65
N LYS A 335 14.95 28.86 -11.98
CA LYS A 335 15.08 27.42 -11.80
C LYS A 335 14.86 27.05 -10.35
N ILE A 336 13.94 26.14 -10.13
CA ILE A 336 13.58 25.62 -8.81
C ILE A 336 14.10 24.18 -8.75
N TYR A 337 14.81 23.85 -7.68
CA TYR A 337 15.32 22.51 -7.43
C TYR A 337 14.89 22.05 -6.05
N VAL A 338 14.49 20.79 -5.95
CA VAL A 338 14.35 20.09 -4.67
C VAL A 338 15.59 19.23 -4.50
N LEU A 339 16.30 19.44 -3.41
CA LEU A 339 17.54 18.72 -3.11
C LEU A 339 17.42 17.96 -1.81
N ASN A 340 17.98 16.75 -1.79
CA ASN A 340 18.13 15.98 -0.55
C ASN A 340 19.29 16.53 0.32
N SER A 341 19.47 15.94 1.49
CA SER A 341 20.53 16.32 2.44
C SER A 341 21.95 16.14 1.89
N GLU A 342 22.14 15.30 0.85
CA GLU A 342 23.43 15.09 0.17
C GLU A 342 23.67 16.09 -0.96
N GLY A 343 22.65 16.91 -1.29
CA GLY A 343 22.69 17.91 -2.34
C GLY A 343 22.36 17.36 -3.73
N GLU A 344 21.80 16.16 -3.82
CA GLU A 344 21.31 15.59 -5.07
C GLU A 344 19.96 16.21 -5.44
N VAL A 345 19.76 16.47 -6.73
CA VAL A 345 18.50 17.01 -7.25
C VAL A 345 17.51 15.88 -7.44
N LEU A 346 16.41 15.91 -6.67
CA LEU A 346 15.32 14.93 -6.77
C LEU A 346 14.25 15.36 -7.77
N ASP A 347 13.99 16.68 -7.88
CA ASP A 347 13.06 17.23 -8.88
C ASP A 347 13.44 18.67 -9.22
N SER A 348 12.96 19.17 -10.37
CA SER A 348 13.24 20.53 -10.82
C SER A 348 12.13 21.08 -11.70
N HIS A 349 11.91 22.39 -11.58
CA HIS A 349 10.97 23.15 -12.41
C HIS A 349 11.64 24.42 -12.95
N GLU A 350 11.28 24.85 -14.18
CA GLU A 350 11.75 26.09 -14.78
C GLU A 350 10.57 27.00 -15.14
N THR A 351 10.72 28.29 -14.79
CA THR A 351 9.74 29.31 -15.14
C THR A 351 10.46 30.66 -15.39
N VAL A 352 9.70 31.67 -15.76
CA VAL A 352 10.22 33.02 -16.00
C VAL A 352 9.54 34.01 -15.06
N LEU A 353 10.33 34.95 -14.55
CA LEU A 353 9.87 36.04 -13.72
C LEU A 353 10.18 37.34 -14.39
N ARG A 354 9.19 38.24 -14.51
CA ARG A 354 9.37 39.61 -15.00
C ARG A 354 9.03 40.62 -13.91
N ILE A 355 10.04 41.38 -13.45
CA ILE A 355 9.90 42.41 -12.44
C ILE A 355 9.78 43.78 -13.14
N PHE A 356 8.62 44.43 -13.04
CA PHE A 356 8.31 45.68 -13.67
C PHE A 356 8.70 46.85 -12.77
N GLU A 357 8.85 48.05 -13.35
CA GLU A 357 8.80 49.30 -12.57
C GLU A 357 7.39 49.47 -12.00
N PRO A 358 7.24 49.76 -10.71
CA PRO A 358 5.98 50.27 -10.24
C PRO A 358 5.66 51.50 -11.07
N VAL A 359 4.58 51.45 -11.83
CA VAL A 359 4.04 52.66 -12.47
C VAL A 359 3.69 53.59 -11.31
N VAL A 360 4.53 54.58 -11.05
CA VAL A 360 4.17 55.67 -10.17
C VAL A 360 3.07 56.39 -10.95
N GLU A 361 1.83 55.96 -10.77
CA GLU A 361 0.71 56.83 -11.14
C GLU A 361 0.96 58.14 -10.41
N ALA A 362 1.33 59.14 -11.19
CA ALA A 362 1.43 60.50 -10.68
C ALA A 362 0.09 60.78 -10.01
N SER A 363 0.07 60.81 -8.70
CA SER A 363 -1.14 61.12 -7.94
C SER A 363 -1.72 62.34 -8.62
N PRO A 364 -2.97 62.34 -9.09
CA PRO A 364 -3.57 63.51 -9.69
C PRO A 364 -3.36 64.60 -8.65
N VAL A 365 -2.65 65.67 -9.07
CA VAL A 365 -2.41 66.82 -8.21
C VAL A 365 -3.80 67.24 -7.74
N GLU A 366 -4.15 66.88 -6.52
CA GLU A 366 -5.38 67.33 -5.90
C GLU A 366 -5.30 68.86 -5.91
N LYS A 367 -5.99 69.41 -6.89
CA LYS A 367 -6.21 70.88 -6.87
C LYS A 367 -6.94 71.16 -5.55
N SER A 368 -6.17 71.64 -4.61
CA SER A 368 -6.64 71.96 -3.28
C SER A 368 -8.00 72.69 -3.39
N PRO A 369 -9.04 72.21 -2.69
CA PRO A 369 -10.37 72.88 -2.77
C PRO A 369 -10.44 74.27 -2.07
N ALA A 370 -9.27 74.86 -1.83
CA ALA A 370 -9.19 76.19 -1.15
C ALA A 370 -9.91 77.28 -1.91
N SER A 371 -10.12 77.16 -3.23
CA SER A 371 -10.84 78.18 -4.00
C SER A 371 -12.37 78.16 -3.83
N SER A 372 -12.92 76.97 -3.54
CA SER A 372 -14.37 76.82 -3.34
C SER A 372 -14.86 77.26 -1.96
N PHE A 373 -13.99 77.15 -0.97
CA PHE A 373 -14.34 77.60 0.40
C PHE A 373 -14.48 79.17 0.50
N LEU A 374 -13.65 79.91 -0.22
CA LEU A 374 -13.75 81.34 -0.29
C LEU A 374 -15.00 81.86 -1.01
N THR A 375 -15.47 81.14 -2.02
CA THR A 375 -16.70 81.47 -2.78
C THR A 375 -17.96 81.17 -1.94
N VAL A 376 -18.00 80.19 -1.16
CA VAL A 376 -19.13 79.86 -0.25
C VAL A 376 -19.19 80.85 0.90
N LEU A 377 -18.04 81.25 1.49
CA LEU A 377 -17.97 82.25 2.55
C LEU A 377 -18.42 83.59 2.03
N GLY A 378 -18.06 84.00 0.80
CA GLY A 378 -18.51 85.25 0.14
C GLY A 378 -20.04 85.29 -0.06
N ILE A 379 -20.66 84.19 -0.43
CA ILE A 379 -22.12 84.11 -0.63
C ILE A 379 -22.87 84.25 0.71
N PHE A 380 -22.38 83.63 1.79
CA PHE A 380 -22.99 83.77 3.12
C PHE A 380 -22.84 85.18 3.68
N LEU A 381 -21.72 85.88 3.47
CA LEU A 381 -21.54 87.26 3.87
C LEU A 381 -22.45 88.22 3.10
N CYS A 382 -22.66 88.05 1.79
CA CYS A 382 -23.57 88.89 0.99
C CYS A 382 -25.06 88.64 1.36
N ALA A 383 -25.44 87.38 1.67
CA ALA A 383 -26.80 87.04 2.10
C ALA A 383 -27.09 87.65 3.52
N GLY A 384 -26.09 87.62 4.41
CA GLY A 384 -26.21 88.26 5.75
C GLY A 384 -26.42 89.74 5.68
N ILE A 385 -25.72 90.46 4.81
CA ILE A 385 -25.85 91.91 4.62
C ILE A 385 -27.23 92.29 4.03
N LEU A 386 -27.79 91.47 3.16
CA LEU A 386 -29.12 91.65 2.56
C LEU A 386 -30.26 91.44 3.57
N LEU A 387 -30.11 90.54 4.53
CA LEU A 387 -31.09 90.24 5.56
C LEU A 387 -31.12 91.38 6.63
N VAL A 388 -29.97 91.94 7.00
CA VAL A 388 -29.89 93.02 7.95
C VAL A 388 -30.50 94.32 7.36
N ARG A 389 -30.52 94.46 6.05
CA ARG A 389 -31.03 95.64 5.38
C ARG A 389 -32.58 95.69 5.19
N LYS A 390 -33.22 94.53 5.38
CA LYS A 390 -34.70 94.37 5.28
C LYS A 390 -35.43 94.51 6.63
N GLY A 391 -34.71 94.70 7.74
CA GLY A 391 -35.26 94.78 9.08
C GLY A 391 -35.19 96.18 9.70
N LYS A 392 -35.20 97.25 8.86
CA LYS A 392 -35.46 98.63 9.32
C LYS A 392 -36.62 99.23 8.56
#